data_e561fd0e264ddab8bbcfbac64fe2f111
#
_entry.id   e561fd0e264ddab8bbcfbac64fe2f111
#
_cell.length_a   1.000
_cell.length_b   1.000
_cell.length_c   1.000
_cell.angle_alpha   90.00
_cell.angle_beta   90.00
_cell.angle_gamma   90.00
#
_symmetry.space_group_name_H-M   'P 1'
#
loop_
_entity.id
_entity.type
_entity.pdbx_description
1 polymer ?
#
loop_
_entity_poly.entity_id
_entity_poly.type
_entity_poly.pdbx_seq_one_letter_code
_entity_poly.pdbx_strand_id
1 'polypeptide(L)'
;MKVYIETMGCAMNSRDSEHLLSELSKLDYKETNDPKIADLILINTCSVREKPERKLFSEIGQFAKIKKPNAKIGVCGCTASHMGADILKKAPSVSFVLGARNVSKISQVIHKEKAVEVAIDYDESAYAFEFFEKKAQIRSLLNISIGCDKKCAYCIVPHTRGKEISIPMDLILKEAEKLANNGTKELMLLGQNVNNYGVRFSGEHAKVDFSDLLDKLSEIQGIERIRFTSPHPLHMNDAFLERFAKNPKVCKSIHMPLQSGSSAVLKMMRRGYSKEWFLNRVERLKALVSEVGISTDIIVGFPNESDKDFEDTMEVLEKVRFDTLYSFIYSPRPFTEAGAWKERVPLEVSSLRLERLQNRHKEILEEKAKLEVGKTHVVLVENRREMDGQIVGFEGRSDTGKFIEVTCEEKRNPGELVKVEIISHSKGRLIAAIKGN
;
A
#
# COMPACT_ATOMS: atom_id res chain seq x y z
N MET A 1 -2.97 18.48 -24.90
CA MET A 1 -2.80 17.03 -25.17
C MET A 1 -3.53 16.19 -24.14
N LYS A 2 -3.81 14.88 -24.41
CA LYS A 2 -4.51 13.98 -23.46
C LYS A 2 -3.58 12.86 -23.02
N VAL A 3 -3.63 12.52 -21.72
CA VAL A 3 -2.89 11.39 -21.14
C VAL A 3 -3.85 10.39 -20.49
N TYR A 4 -3.61 9.11 -20.76
CA TYR A 4 -4.23 7.98 -20.07
C TYR A 4 -3.19 7.28 -19.21
N ILE A 5 -3.52 6.96 -17.97
CA ILE A 5 -2.63 6.22 -17.08
C ILE A 5 -3.31 4.93 -16.59
N GLU A 6 -2.72 3.80 -16.94
CA GLU A 6 -3.04 2.49 -16.34
C GLU A 6 -2.12 2.24 -15.14
N THR A 7 -2.69 2.23 -13.94
CA THR A 7 -1.93 2.00 -12.70
C THR A 7 -2.13 0.58 -12.19
N MET A 8 -1.07 -0.20 -12.19
CA MET A 8 -1.06 -1.58 -11.70
C MET A 8 -0.11 -1.69 -10.53
N GLY A 9 -0.63 -1.97 -9.33
CA GLY A 9 0.26 -2.19 -8.18
C GLY A 9 -0.32 -1.82 -6.83
N CYS A 10 0.51 -1.19 -6.01
CA CYS A 10 0.21 -0.78 -4.64
C CYS A 10 -0.11 0.72 -4.56
N ALA A 11 -0.49 1.20 -3.36
CA ALA A 11 -0.78 2.62 -3.12
C ALA A 11 0.39 3.56 -3.50
N MET A 12 1.65 3.08 -3.40
CA MET A 12 2.81 3.85 -3.87
C MET A 12 2.77 4.09 -5.38
N ASN A 13 2.35 3.08 -6.19
CA ASN A 13 2.17 3.29 -7.63
C ASN A 13 1.03 4.27 -7.92
N SER A 14 -0.06 4.22 -7.14
CA SER A 14 -1.13 5.21 -7.28
C SER A 14 -0.62 6.63 -7.01
N ARG A 15 0.19 6.80 -5.96
CA ARG A 15 0.81 8.10 -5.65
C ARG A 15 1.81 8.54 -6.73
N ASP A 16 2.62 7.60 -7.27
CA ASP A 16 3.52 7.89 -8.39
C ASP A 16 2.72 8.34 -9.63
N SER A 17 1.55 7.74 -9.90
CA SER A 17 0.67 8.15 -11.00
C SER A 17 0.08 9.54 -10.80
N GLU A 18 -0.33 9.89 -9.58
CA GLU A 18 -0.77 11.26 -9.25
C GLU A 18 0.36 12.28 -9.50
N HIS A 19 1.59 11.95 -9.14
CA HIS A 19 2.76 12.80 -9.40
C HIS A 19 3.04 12.93 -10.90
N LEU A 20 2.99 11.82 -11.67
CA LEU A 20 3.12 11.84 -13.12
C LEU A 20 2.08 12.77 -13.78
N LEU A 21 0.80 12.69 -13.34
CA LEU A 21 -0.26 13.58 -13.84
C LEU A 21 0.01 15.04 -13.52
N SER A 22 0.52 15.33 -12.33
CA SER A 22 0.91 16.68 -11.95
C SER A 22 2.01 17.24 -12.86
N GLU A 23 3.11 16.49 -13.04
CA GLU A 23 4.19 16.91 -13.93
C GLU A 23 3.71 17.11 -15.37
N LEU A 24 2.83 16.23 -15.86
CA LEU A 24 2.26 16.32 -17.20
C LEU A 24 1.27 17.48 -17.34
N SER A 25 0.58 17.88 -16.28
CA SER A 25 -0.31 19.04 -16.30
C SER A 25 0.45 20.35 -16.58
N LYS A 26 1.71 20.47 -16.12
CA LYS A 26 2.61 21.58 -16.42
C LYS A 26 3.00 21.65 -17.91
N LEU A 27 2.81 20.54 -18.62
CA LEU A 27 3.04 20.41 -20.08
C LEU A 27 1.73 20.40 -20.88
N ASP A 28 0.64 20.93 -20.30
CA ASP A 28 -0.69 21.02 -20.92
C ASP A 28 -1.32 19.66 -21.29
N TYR A 29 -0.93 18.57 -20.58
CA TYR A 29 -1.65 17.31 -20.68
C TYR A 29 -2.85 17.30 -19.73
N LYS A 30 -4.00 16.86 -20.23
CA LYS A 30 -5.23 16.62 -19.44
C LYS A 30 -5.50 15.13 -19.37
N GLU A 31 -5.87 14.65 -18.20
CA GLU A 31 -6.23 13.26 -17.97
C GLU A 31 -7.46 12.86 -18.79
N THR A 32 -7.47 11.63 -19.29
CA THR A 32 -8.62 11.02 -19.95
C THR A 32 -8.79 9.56 -19.49
N ASN A 33 -10.04 9.11 -19.43
CA ASN A 33 -10.36 7.71 -19.12
C ASN A 33 -10.43 6.81 -20.38
N ASP A 34 -10.27 7.38 -21.57
CA ASP A 34 -10.29 6.62 -22.82
C ASP A 34 -8.90 6.60 -23.47
N PRO A 35 -8.21 5.43 -23.49
CA PRO A 35 -6.90 5.29 -24.09
C PRO A 35 -6.89 5.53 -25.62
N LYS A 36 -8.04 5.39 -26.29
CA LYS A 36 -8.13 5.58 -27.76
C LYS A 36 -7.97 7.02 -28.17
N ILE A 37 -8.31 7.97 -27.29
CA ILE A 37 -8.19 9.42 -27.59
C ILE A 37 -6.97 10.05 -26.91
N ALA A 38 -6.16 9.27 -26.20
CA ALA A 38 -4.95 9.73 -25.54
C ALA A 38 -3.83 10.00 -26.57
N ASP A 39 -3.05 11.04 -26.31
CA ASP A 39 -1.81 11.35 -27.04
C ASP A 39 -0.60 10.68 -26.36
N LEU A 40 -0.75 10.35 -25.08
CA LEU A 40 0.20 9.62 -24.26
C LEU A 40 -0.54 8.56 -23.44
N ILE A 41 -0.06 7.33 -23.49
CA ILE A 41 -0.50 6.23 -22.64
C ILE A 41 0.63 5.87 -21.69
N LEU A 42 0.42 5.93 -20.40
CA LEU A 42 1.36 5.52 -19.37
C LEU A 42 0.88 4.22 -18.70
N ILE A 43 1.81 3.29 -18.53
CA ILE A 43 1.57 2.05 -17.77
C ILE A 43 2.49 2.08 -16.56
N ASN A 44 1.93 2.39 -15.39
CA ASN A 44 2.67 2.41 -14.13
C ASN A 44 2.52 1.06 -13.43
N THR A 45 3.62 0.32 -13.27
CA THR A 45 3.59 -1.09 -12.89
C THR A 45 4.48 -1.42 -11.71
N CYS A 46 4.07 -2.44 -10.94
CA CYS A 46 4.72 -2.94 -9.73
C CYS A 46 5.52 -4.19 -10.03
N SER A 47 6.67 -4.37 -9.35
CA SER A 47 7.51 -5.57 -9.41
C SER A 47 7.49 -6.40 -8.12
N VAL A 48 6.76 -5.97 -7.10
CA VAL A 48 6.62 -6.73 -5.85
C VAL A 48 5.82 -8.02 -6.07
N ARG A 49 4.84 -7.98 -6.98
CA ARG A 49 4.01 -9.14 -7.35
C ARG A 49 4.27 -9.54 -8.81
N GLU A 50 4.26 -10.83 -9.10
CA GLU A 50 4.49 -11.36 -10.45
C GLU A 50 3.35 -11.01 -11.43
N LYS A 51 2.11 -11.03 -10.96
CA LYS A 51 0.93 -10.78 -11.80
C LYS A 51 0.97 -9.43 -12.55
N PRO A 52 1.28 -8.28 -11.93
CA PRO A 52 1.45 -7.02 -12.66
C PRO A 52 2.56 -7.06 -13.71
N GLU A 53 3.66 -7.76 -13.43
CA GLU A 53 4.78 -7.88 -14.38
C GLU A 53 4.42 -8.71 -15.60
N ARG A 54 3.73 -9.86 -15.41
CA ARG A 54 3.20 -10.67 -16.50
C ARG A 54 2.15 -9.90 -17.33
N LYS A 55 1.28 -9.15 -16.66
CA LYS A 55 0.23 -8.35 -17.30
C LYS A 55 0.81 -7.20 -18.15
N LEU A 56 1.98 -6.64 -17.80
CA LEU A 56 2.57 -5.49 -18.47
C LEU A 56 2.65 -5.67 -20.00
N PHE A 57 3.24 -6.75 -20.47
CA PHE A 57 3.43 -6.97 -21.93
C PHE A 57 2.11 -7.21 -22.66
N SER A 58 1.13 -7.82 -21.99
CA SER A 58 -0.23 -7.96 -22.53
C SER A 58 -0.90 -6.59 -22.70
N GLU A 59 -0.82 -5.73 -21.70
CA GLU A 59 -1.38 -4.38 -21.74
C GLU A 59 -0.69 -3.51 -22.80
N ILE A 60 0.65 -3.56 -22.89
CA ILE A 60 1.39 -2.85 -23.96
C ILE A 60 0.86 -3.30 -25.34
N GLY A 61 0.67 -4.61 -25.56
CA GLY A 61 0.16 -5.14 -26.82
C GLY A 61 -1.27 -4.69 -27.11
N GLN A 62 -2.13 -4.59 -26.12
CA GLN A 62 -3.50 -4.10 -26.27
C GLN A 62 -3.49 -2.59 -26.62
N PHE A 63 -2.77 -1.77 -25.85
CA PHE A 63 -2.69 -0.32 -26.11
C PHE A 63 -2.04 -0.01 -27.46
N ALA A 64 -1.04 -0.77 -27.89
CA ALA A 64 -0.42 -0.59 -29.19
C ALA A 64 -1.40 -0.75 -30.36
N LYS A 65 -2.44 -1.61 -30.21
CA LYS A 65 -3.47 -1.84 -31.22
C LYS A 65 -4.52 -0.74 -31.30
N ILE A 66 -4.82 -0.09 -30.17
CA ILE A 66 -5.95 0.85 -30.06
C ILE A 66 -5.55 2.32 -29.98
N LYS A 67 -4.26 2.61 -29.72
CA LYS A 67 -3.76 3.98 -29.62
C LYS A 67 -3.87 4.75 -30.94
N LYS A 68 -3.94 6.08 -30.87
CA LYS A 68 -3.78 6.94 -32.07
C LYS A 68 -2.44 6.67 -32.76
N PRO A 69 -2.34 6.87 -34.09
CA PRO A 69 -1.09 6.63 -34.84
C PRO A 69 0.15 7.28 -34.22
N ASN A 70 0.03 8.54 -33.77
CA ASN A 70 1.15 9.32 -33.22
C ASN A 70 1.21 9.29 -31.67
N ALA A 71 0.31 8.55 -30.99
CA ALA A 71 0.34 8.46 -29.55
C ALA A 71 1.54 7.65 -29.07
N LYS A 72 2.16 8.11 -27.97
CA LYS A 72 3.29 7.43 -27.32
C LYS A 72 2.81 6.48 -26.21
N ILE A 73 3.58 5.42 -26.01
CA ILE A 73 3.41 4.52 -24.84
C ILE A 73 4.65 4.66 -23.97
N GLY A 74 4.47 5.03 -22.70
CA GLY A 74 5.52 5.03 -21.68
C GLY A 74 5.28 3.97 -20.63
N VAL A 75 6.33 3.30 -20.17
CA VAL A 75 6.27 2.34 -19.06
C VAL A 75 6.97 2.95 -17.86
N CYS A 76 6.27 2.99 -16.71
CA CYS A 76 6.74 3.61 -15.49
C CYS A 76 6.71 2.63 -14.31
N GLY A 77 7.35 3.01 -13.19
CA GLY A 77 7.25 2.33 -11.91
C GLY A 77 8.33 1.29 -11.64
N CYS A 78 8.05 0.39 -10.67
CA CYS A 78 9.06 -0.53 -10.16
C CYS A 78 9.55 -1.55 -11.21
N THR A 79 8.66 -2.05 -12.09
CA THR A 79 9.09 -2.95 -13.17
C THR A 79 9.96 -2.20 -14.19
N ALA A 80 9.64 -0.95 -14.48
CA ALA A 80 10.48 -0.09 -15.31
C ALA A 80 11.90 0.05 -14.71
N SER A 81 11.99 0.26 -13.39
CA SER A 81 13.29 0.41 -12.70
C SER A 81 14.21 -0.79 -12.88
N HIS A 82 13.70 -2.02 -12.79
CA HIS A 82 14.58 -3.20 -12.86
C HIS A 82 14.76 -3.78 -14.26
N MET A 83 13.79 -3.60 -15.16
CA MET A 83 13.88 -4.12 -16.53
C MET A 83 14.58 -3.12 -17.48
N GLY A 84 14.41 -1.82 -17.23
CA GLY A 84 15.08 -0.78 -18.02
C GLY A 84 14.91 -0.96 -19.52
N ALA A 85 16.03 -0.94 -20.24
CA ALA A 85 16.07 -1.07 -21.71
C ALA A 85 15.49 -2.38 -22.26
N ASP A 86 15.40 -3.44 -21.45
CA ASP A 86 14.84 -4.72 -21.90
C ASP A 86 13.34 -4.62 -22.21
N ILE A 87 12.63 -3.64 -21.64
CA ILE A 87 11.26 -3.35 -22.02
C ILE A 87 11.19 -2.88 -23.47
N LEU A 88 12.09 -1.99 -23.88
CA LEU A 88 12.12 -1.47 -25.27
C LEU A 88 12.46 -2.57 -26.29
N LYS A 89 13.33 -3.53 -25.92
CA LYS A 89 13.68 -4.68 -26.75
C LYS A 89 12.49 -5.63 -26.93
N LYS A 90 11.77 -5.95 -25.83
CA LYS A 90 10.64 -6.87 -25.84
C LYS A 90 9.35 -6.27 -26.41
N ALA A 91 9.20 -4.94 -26.29
CA ALA A 91 8.02 -4.20 -26.73
C ALA A 91 8.42 -2.95 -27.53
N PRO A 92 8.70 -3.08 -28.84
CA PRO A 92 9.14 -1.95 -29.71
C PRO A 92 8.13 -0.80 -29.80
N SER A 93 6.86 -1.00 -29.47
CA SER A 93 5.83 0.05 -29.43
C SER A 93 5.99 1.01 -28.24
N VAL A 94 6.80 0.69 -27.24
CA VAL A 94 7.11 1.56 -26.12
C VAL A 94 8.07 2.65 -26.55
N SER A 95 7.76 3.90 -26.22
CA SER A 95 8.55 5.08 -26.57
C SER A 95 9.60 5.40 -25.51
N PHE A 96 9.27 5.21 -24.22
CA PHE A 96 10.21 5.45 -23.13
C PHE A 96 9.92 4.59 -21.91
N VAL A 97 10.94 4.45 -21.06
CA VAL A 97 10.89 3.72 -19.79
C VAL A 97 11.37 4.65 -18.66
N LEU A 98 10.56 4.77 -17.60
CA LEU A 98 10.79 5.69 -16.50
C LEU A 98 10.71 4.93 -15.15
N GLY A 99 11.81 4.86 -14.43
CA GLY A 99 11.89 4.20 -13.14
C GLY A 99 11.04 4.89 -12.06
N ALA A 100 10.70 4.13 -11.00
CA ALA A 100 9.88 4.63 -9.90
C ALA A 100 10.49 5.83 -9.16
N ARG A 101 11.81 6.00 -9.23
CA ARG A 101 12.53 7.14 -8.64
C ARG A 101 12.62 8.36 -9.57
N ASN A 102 12.23 8.21 -10.82
CA ASN A 102 12.48 9.20 -11.87
C ASN A 102 11.19 9.91 -12.32
N VAL A 103 10.11 9.84 -11.55
CA VAL A 103 8.79 10.39 -11.89
C VAL A 103 8.87 11.87 -12.31
N SER A 104 9.62 12.69 -11.57
CA SER A 104 9.84 14.12 -11.86
C SER A 104 10.56 14.38 -13.20
N LYS A 105 11.26 13.38 -13.73
CA LYS A 105 11.99 13.50 -15.02
C LYS A 105 11.13 13.19 -16.24
N ILE A 106 9.81 13.00 -16.09
CA ILE A 106 8.93 12.67 -17.23
C ILE A 106 9.01 13.71 -18.34
N SER A 107 9.13 15.00 -18.01
CA SER A 107 9.32 16.09 -18.97
C SER A 107 10.55 15.91 -19.85
N GLN A 108 11.61 15.29 -19.35
CA GLN A 108 12.87 15.08 -20.06
C GLN A 108 12.82 13.89 -21.03
N VAL A 109 11.93 12.92 -20.81
CA VAL A 109 11.87 11.69 -21.60
C VAL A 109 10.70 11.65 -22.58
N ILE A 110 9.62 12.37 -22.31
CA ILE A 110 8.37 12.32 -23.10
C ILE A 110 8.57 12.75 -24.56
N HIS A 111 9.52 13.63 -24.83
CA HIS A 111 9.82 14.13 -26.18
C HIS A 111 10.85 13.27 -26.91
N LYS A 112 11.56 12.41 -26.21
CA LYS A 112 12.59 11.53 -26.80
C LYS A 112 11.98 10.25 -27.35
N GLU A 113 12.67 9.65 -28.32
CA GLU A 113 12.38 8.31 -28.80
C GLU A 113 13.33 7.31 -28.12
N LYS A 114 12.77 6.18 -27.66
CA LYS A 114 13.53 5.09 -27.01
C LYS A 114 14.34 5.52 -25.80
N ALA A 115 13.83 6.46 -25.01
CA ALA A 115 14.50 6.92 -23.80
C ALA A 115 14.34 5.92 -22.64
N VAL A 116 15.39 5.79 -21.84
CA VAL A 116 15.40 4.99 -20.58
C VAL A 116 15.99 5.86 -19.49
N GLU A 117 15.20 6.09 -18.43
CA GLU A 117 15.62 6.83 -17.25
C GLU A 117 15.21 6.00 -16.00
N VAL A 118 16.16 5.24 -15.48
CA VAL A 118 15.91 4.27 -14.39
C VAL A 118 16.95 4.34 -13.27
N ALA A 119 17.73 5.43 -13.22
CA ALA A 119 18.71 5.63 -12.17
C ALA A 119 18.03 5.58 -10.80
N ILE A 120 18.61 4.81 -9.89
CA ILE A 120 18.15 4.70 -8.49
C ILE A 120 19.10 5.43 -7.54
N ASP A 121 20.19 6.01 -8.08
CA ASP A 121 21.12 6.81 -7.33
C ASP A 121 20.43 8.05 -6.80
N TYR A 122 20.76 8.33 -5.58
CA TYR A 122 20.12 9.36 -4.83
C TYR A 122 20.70 10.73 -5.14
N ASP A 123 19.87 11.60 -5.64
CA ASP A 123 20.09 13.04 -5.62
C ASP A 123 19.02 13.65 -4.70
N GLU A 124 19.42 14.15 -3.51
CA GLU A 124 18.52 14.82 -2.57
C GLU A 124 17.79 15.98 -3.21
N SER A 125 18.44 16.67 -4.14
CA SER A 125 17.88 17.79 -4.89
C SER A 125 16.82 17.37 -5.93
N ALA A 126 16.85 16.13 -6.40
CA ALA A 126 15.90 15.60 -7.38
C ALA A 126 14.52 15.26 -6.78
N TYR A 127 14.40 15.23 -5.48
CA TYR A 127 13.13 15.20 -4.77
C TYR A 127 12.65 16.62 -4.49
N ALA A 128 12.42 17.38 -5.54
CA ALA A 128 11.54 18.52 -5.45
C ALA A 128 10.15 17.96 -5.16
N PHE A 129 9.79 17.94 -3.87
CA PHE A 129 8.43 17.63 -3.40
C PHE A 129 7.52 18.76 -3.87
N GLU A 130 7.24 18.78 -5.16
CA GLU A 130 6.29 19.72 -5.70
C GLU A 130 4.90 19.24 -5.28
N PHE A 131 4.29 20.06 -4.45
CA PHE A 131 2.89 19.93 -4.10
C PHE A 131 2.09 20.21 -5.37
N PHE A 132 1.32 19.24 -5.80
CA PHE A 132 0.41 19.41 -6.92
C PHE A 132 -1.03 19.46 -6.44
N GLU A 133 -1.83 20.27 -7.12
CA GLU A 133 -3.24 20.34 -6.85
C GLU A 133 -3.90 19.00 -7.17
N LYS A 134 -4.52 18.41 -6.15
CA LYS A 134 -5.34 17.22 -6.29
C LYS A 134 -6.81 17.57 -6.22
N LYS A 135 -7.64 16.84 -6.93
CA LYS A 135 -9.06 16.80 -6.60
C LYS A 135 -9.20 16.34 -5.15
N ALA A 136 -10.03 17.04 -4.39
CA ALA A 136 -10.34 16.67 -3.03
C ALA A 136 -10.78 15.21 -2.98
N GLN A 137 -10.11 14.41 -2.18
CA GLN A 137 -10.45 13.02 -1.87
C GLN A 137 -10.66 12.91 -0.38
N ILE A 138 -11.69 12.16 0.02
CA ILE A 138 -11.97 11.92 1.43
C ILE A 138 -10.76 11.28 2.12
N ARG A 139 -10.10 10.37 1.43
CA ARG A 139 -8.85 9.74 1.85
C ARG A 139 -7.74 10.03 0.87
N SER A 140 -6.69 10.72 1.30
CA SER A 140 -5.55 11.08 0.47
C SER A 140 -4.30 10.30 0.84
N LEU A 141 -3.52 9.97 -0.18
CA LEU A 141 -2.23 9.31 -0.04
C LEU A 141 -1.14 10.37 0.22
N LEU A 142 -0.29 10.13 1.22
CA LEU A 142 0.79 11.04 1.61
C LEU A 142 2.10 10.26 1.77
N ASN A 143 3.07 10.51 0.90
CA ASN A 143 4.38 9.90 1.02
C ASN A 143 5.14 10.52 2.19
N ILE A 144 5.72 9.68 3.06
CA ILE A 144 6.59 10.12 4.15
C ILE A 144 8.02 9.62 4.00
N SER A 145 8.19 8.51 3.25
CA SER A 145 9.51 7.95 2.93
C SER A 145 9.47 7.19 1.61
N ILE A 146 10.61 7.02 0.99
CA ILE A 146 10.79 6.27 -0.25
C ILE A 146 12.05 5.42 -0.14
N GLY A 147 12.01 4.19 -0.71
CA GLY A 147 13.11 3.24 -0.65
C GLY A 147 13.15 2.49 0.67
N CYS A 148 14.10 1.57 0.80
CA CYS A 148 14.24 0.74 2.00
C CYS A 148 15.67 0.21 2.13
N ASP A 149 16.25 0.34 3.33
CA ASP A 149 17.59 -0.16 3.63
C ASP A 149 17.61 -1.59 4.16
N LYS A 150 16.43 -2.21 4.33
CA LYS A 150 16.35 -3.60 4.79
C LYS A 150 16.87 -4.55 3.72
N LYS A 151 17.56 -5.59 4.17
CA LYS A 151 18.18 -6.63 3.32
C LYS A 151 17.38 -7.93 3.35
N CYS A 152 16.04 -7.83 3.28
CA CYS A 152 15.20 -9.03 3.22
C CYS A 152 15.54 -9.84 1.98
N ALA A 153 15.83 -11.15 2.14
CA ALA A 153 16.41 -11.99 1.09
C ALA A 153 15.55 -12.13 -0.18
N TYR A 154 14.25 -11.86 -0.08
CA TYR A 154 13.28 -11.98 -1.19
C TYR A 154 12.90 -10.63 -1.82
N CYS A 155 13.31 -9.50 -1.23
CA CYS A 155 12.72 -8.20 -1.53
C CYS A 155 13.47 -7.44 -2.61
N ILE A 156 12.77 -7.08 -3.69
CA ILE A 156 13.33 -6.31 -4.80
C ILE A 156 13.31 -4.78 -4.56
N VAL A 157 12.66 -4.30 -3.51
CA VAL A 157 12.48 -2.85 -3.28
C VAL A 157 13.78 -2.05 -3.28
N PRO A 158 14.88 -2.48 -2.62
CA PRO A 158 16.14 -1.75 -2.69
C PRO A 158 16.67 -1.55 -4.12
N HIS A 159 16.37 -2.47 -5.03
CA HIS A 159 16.78 -2.44 -6.43
C HIS A 159 15.86 -1.64 -7.34
N THR A 160 14.64 -1.30 -6.87
CA THR A 160 13.66 -0.58 -7.69
C THR A 160 13.36 0.83 -7.17
N ARG A 161 13.49 1.02 -5.84
CA ARG A 161 13.24 2.31 -5.18
C ARG A 161 14.46 2.83 -4.41
N GLY A 162 15.59 2.10 -4.44
CA GLY A 162 16.87 2.50 -3.85
C GLY A 162 16.85 2.58 -2.32
N LYS A 163 17.84 3.30 -1.77
CA LYS A 163 18.00 3.53 -0.33
C LYS A 163 16.83 4.30 0.26
N GLU A 164 16.59 4.08 1.54
CA GLU A 164 15.54 4.77 2.29
C GLU A 164 15.86 6.26 2.45
N ILE A 165 14.85 7.08 2.19
CA ILE A 165 14.86 8.53 2.37
C ILE A 165 13.58 8.92 3.07
N SER A 166 13.71 9.64 4.17
CA SER A 166 12.60 10.27 4.85
C SER A 166 12.37 11.67 4.30
N ILE A 167 11.12 12.00 4.02
CA ILE A 167 10.74 13.35 3.59
C ILE A 167 10.81 14.28 4.80
N PRO A 168 11.36 15.49 4.70
CA PRO A 168 11.36 16.47 5.80
C PRO A 168 9.96 16.71 6.36
N MET A 169 9.84 16.76 7.69
CA MET A 169 8.54 16.84 8.37
C MET A 169 7.75 18.08 7.97
N ASP A 170 8.39 19.22 7.84
CA ASP A 170 7.78 20.50 7.44
C ASP A 170 7.10 20.40 6.07
N LEU A 171 7.70 19.68 5.13
CA LEU A 171 7.13 19.44 3.82
C LEU A 171 5.90 18.52 3.88
N ILE A 172 5.97 17.46 4.71
CA ILE A 172 4.85 16.56 4.94
C ILE A 172 3.66 17.30 5.56
N LEU A 173 3.91 18.11 6.60
CA LEU A 173 2.88 18.88 7.27
C LEU A 173 2.24 19.89 6.32
N LYS A 174 3.04 20.60 5.54
CA LYS A 174 2.55 21.55 4.52
C LYS A 174 1.66 20.87 3.46
N GLU A 175 2.01 19.66 3.01
CA GLU A 175 1.16 18.88 2.10
C GLU A 175 -0.12 18.43 2.81
N ALA A 176 -0.03 17.94 4.03
CA ALA A 176 -1.18 17.48 4.80
C ALA A 176 -2.19 18.62 5.08
N GLU A 177 -1.71 19.83 5.39
CA GLU A 177 -2.55 21.03 5.55
C GLU A 177 -3.28 21.39 4.26
N LYS A 178 -2.59 21.36 3.11
CA LYS A 178 -3.24 21.59 1.81
C LYS A 178 -4.31 20.53 1.51
N LEU A 179 -4.04 19.25 1.81
CA LEU A 179 -5.01 18.18 1.65
C LEU A 179 -6.23 18.39 2.56
N ALA A 180 -6.01 18.77 3.83
CA ALA A 180 -7.09 19.08 4.78
C ALA A 180 -7.96 20.24 4.29
N ASN A 181 -7.35 21.33 3.83
CA ASN A 181 -8.05 22.50 3.28
C ASN A 181 -8.86 22.15 2.02
N ASN A 182 -8.44 21.15 1.26
CA ASN A 182 -9.16 20.64 0.10
C ASN A 182 -10.22 19.56 0.46
N GLY A 183 -10.50 19.32 1.76
CA GLY A 183 -11.58 18.45 2.23
C GLY A 183 -11.17 17.02 2.56
N THR A 184 -9.87 16.69 2.57
CA THR A 184 -9.41 15.37 3.02
C THR A 184 -9.71 15.16 4.50
N LYS A 185 -10.26 14.01 4.85
CA LYS A 185 -10.60 13.60 6.23
C LYS A 185 -9.67 12.52 6.77
N GLU A 186 -9.17 11.66 5.92
CA GLU A 186 -8.24 10.58 6.30
C GLU A 186 -6.95 10.68 5.50
N LEU A 187 -5.79 10.69 6.19
CA LEU A 187 -4.48 10.56 5.59
C LEU A 187 -4.05 9.10 5.60
N MET A 188 -3.58 8.60 4.46
CA MET A 188 -2.89 7.32 4.33
C MET A 188 -1.41 7.56 4.10
N LEU A 189 -0.59 7.37 5.14
CA LEU A 189 0.85 7.55 5.07
C LEU A 189 1.51 6.39 4.34
N LEU A 190 2.35 6.72 3.37
CA LEU A 190 3.00 5.76 2.49
C LEU A 190 4.52 5.78 2.63
N GLY A 191 5.10 4.60 2.56
CA GLY A 191 6.53 4.32 2.51
C GLY A 191 6.75 2.82 2.34
N GLN A 192 8.00 2.39 2.27
CA GLN A 192 8.36 0.97 2.24
C GLN A 192 8.77 0.44 3.62
N ASN A 193 8.95 1.35 4.60
CA ASN A 193 9.30 1.05 5.97
C ASN A 193 8.95 2.27 6.85
N VAL A 194 7.65 2.61 6.91
CA VAL A 194 7.18 3.90 7.45
C VAL A 194 7.60 4.17 8.89
N ASN A 195 7.65 3.14 9.73
CA ASN A 195 8.03 3.30 11.14
C ASN A 195 9.55 3.32 11.39
N ASN A 196 10.35 3.43 10.32
CA ASN A 196 11.77 3.79 10.36
C ASN A 196 11.99 5.26 9.96
N TYR A 197 10.91 6.03 9.79
CA TYR A 197 10.97 7.44 9.44
C TYR A 197 11.90 8.22 10.37
N GLY A 198 12.71 9.09 9.77
CA GLY A 198 13.64 9.95 10.49
C GLY A 198 15.01 9.33 10.81
N VAL A 199 15.21 8.02 10.60
CA VAL A 199 16.44 7.30 10.98
C VAL A 199 17.72 7.89 10.35
N ARG A 200 17.60 8.60 9.23
CA ARG A 200 18.73 9.24 8.52
C ARG A 200 18.78 10.77 8.71
N PHE A 201 17.90 11.32 9.51
CA PHE A 201 17.98 12.74 9.80
C PHE A 201 19.23 13.08 10.62
N SER A 202 19.78 14.26 10.37
CA SER A 202 20.98 14.79 11.02
C SER A 202 20.73 16.23 11.51
N GLY A 203 21.63 16.77 12.31
CA GLY A 203 21.51 18.12 12.84
C GLY A 203 20.30 18.27 13.75
N GLU A 204 19.54 19.33 13.59
CA GLU A 204 18.35 19.65 14.42
C GLU A 204 17.23 18.61 14.28
N HIS A 205 17.16 17.90 13.17
CA HIS A 205 16.16 16.86 12.89
C HIS A 205 16.55 15.47 13.37
N ALA A 206 17.75 15.26 13.91
CA ALA A 206 18.29 13.94 14.26
C ALA A 206 17.47 13.16 15.30
N LYS A 207 16.57 13.82 16.03
CA LYS A 207 15.73 13.21 17.09
C LYS A 207 14.28 12.97 16.65
N VAL A 208 13.90 13.36 15.43
CA VAL A 208 12.53 13.22 14.94
C VAL A 208 12.28 11.78 14.48
N ASP A 209 11.24 11.16 15.02
CA ASP A 209 10.82 9.82 14.66
C ASP A 209 9.40 9.75 14.04
N PHE A 210 8.97 8.54 13.71
CA PHE A 210 7.65 8.32 13.12
C PHE A 210 6.50 8.70 14.06
N SER A 211 6.67 8.51 15.37
CA SER A 211 5.64 8.86 16.34
C SER A 211 5.50 10.39 16.47
N ASP A 212 6.62 11.14 16.37
CA ASP A 212 6.58 12.60 16.35
C ASP A 212 5.82 13.11 15.12
N LEU A 213 6.04 12.49 13.96
CA LEU A 213 5.29 12.82 12.75
C LEU A 213 3.79 12.53 12.91
N LEU A 214 3.41 11.39 13.51
CA LEU A 214 2.00 11.04 13.75
C LEU A 214 1.33 12.07 14.68
N ASP A 215 2.02 12.49 15.75
CA ASP A 215 1.48 13.46 16.68
C ASP A 215 1.31 14.84 16.01
N LYS A 216 2.29 15.29 15.22
CA LYS A 216 2.19 16.56 14.49
C LYS A 216 1.10 16.54 13.41
N LEU A 217 0.95 15.46 12.67
CA LEU A 217 -0.16 15.32 11.72
C LEU A 217 -1.53 15.32 12.41
N SER A 218 -1.61 14.82 13.64
CA SER A 218 -2.84 14.81 14.43
C SER A 218 -3.28 16.21 14.92
N GLU A 219 -2.37 17.19 14.96
CA GLU A 219 -2.68 18.58 15.29
C GLU A 219 -3.41 19.31 14.14
N ILE A 220 -3.31 18.78 12.89
CA ILE A 220 -3.90 19.44 11.72
C ILE A 220 -5.43 19.41 11.80
N GLN A 221 -6.04 20.60 11.69
CA GLN A 221 -7.48 20.74 11.64
C GLN A 221 -8.06 20.19 10.34
N GLY A 222 -9.23 19.57 10.41
CA GLY A 222 -9.89 18.96 9.27
C GLY A 222 -9.47 17.51 8.99
N ILE A 223 -8.29 17.08 9.47
CA ILE A 223 -7.92 15.65 9.45
C ILE A 223 -8.53 14.97 10.68
N GLU A 224 -9.33 13.94 10.41
CA GLU A 224 -10.04 13.15 11.41
C GLU A 224 -9.35 11.82 11.69
N ARG A 225 -8.63 11.26 10.68
CA ARG A 225 -8.01 9.94 10.75
C ARG A 225 -6.65 9.90 10.07
N ILE A 226 -5.75 9.13 10.66
CA ILE A 226 -4.42 8.83 10.11
C ILE A 226 -4.25 7.32 10.07
N ARG A 227 -3.89 6.79 8.89
CA ARG A 227 -3.49 5.41 8.66
C ARG A 227 -2.12 5.36 8.04
N PHE A 228 -1.46 4.24 8.14
CA PHE A 228 -0.18 4.03 7.49
C PHE A 228 -0.04 2.59 6.98
N THR A 229 0.82 2.40 5.98
CA THR A 229 1.11 1.09 5.41
C THR A 229 2.58 0.73 5.58
N SER A 230 2.90 -0.55 5.40
CA SER A 230 4.28 -1.07 5.34
C SER A 230 5.18 -0.75 6.54
N PRO A 231 4.69 -0.75 7.79
CA PRO A 231 5.60 -0.71 8.93
C PRO A 231 6.35 -2.04 9.02
N HIS A 232 7.59 -2.00 9.50
CA HIS A 232 8.35 -3.21 9.76
C HIS A 232 8.16 -3.64 11.23
N PRO A 233 7.78 -4.89 11.53
CA PRO A 233 7.54 -5.34 12.89
C PRO A 233 8.70 -5.04 13.85
N LEU A 234 9.93 -5.15 13.40
CA LEU A 234 11.14 -4.89 14.21
C LEU A 234 11.18 -3.48 14.84
N HIS A 235 10.54 -2.49 14.23
CA HIS A 235 10.48 -1.11 14.75
C HIS A 235 9.24 -0.84 15.62
N MET A 236 8.45 -1.87 15.93
CA MET A 236 7.30 -1.78 16.84
C MET A 236 7.74 -1.98 18.30
N ASN A 237 8.58 -1.07 18.80
CA ASN A 237 8.99 -1.05 20.20
C ASN A 237 7.87 -0.54 21.11
N ASP A 238 8.04 -0.65 22.43
CA ASP A 238 7.01 -0.28 23.39
C ASP A 238 6.66 1.21 23.32
N ALA A 239 7.66 2.10 23.13
CA ALA A 239 7.42 3.53 22.98
C ALA A 239 6.52 3.86 21.80
N PHE A 240 6.76 3.23 20.65
CA PHE A 240 5.88 3.37 19.47
C PHE A 240 4.47 2.84 19.75
N LEU A 241 4.35 1.63 20.32
CA LEU A 241 3.05 1.02 20.59
C LEU A 241 2.21 1.84 21.58
N GLU A 242 2.83 2.43 22.60
CA GLU A 242 2.16 3.31 23.56
C GLU A 242 1.67 4.61 22.92
N ARG A 243 2.50 5.26 22.09
CA ARG A 243 2.09 6.46 21.36
C ARG A 243 0.99 6.16 20.34
N PHE A 244 1.10 5.05 19.61
CA PHE A 244 0.05 4.54 18.71
C PHE A 244 -1.28 4.34 19.44
N ALA A 245 -1.26 3.73 20.63
CA ALA A 245 -2.46 3.50 21.43
C ALA A 245 -3.11 4.82 21.92
N LYS A 246 -2.30 5.78 22.34
CA LYS A 246 -2.76 7.05 22.94
C LYS A 246 -3.25 8.07 21.92
N ASN A 247 -2.71 8.08 20.70
CA ASN A 247 -3.07 9.10 19.70
C ASN A 247 -4.50 8.87 19.18
N PRO A 248 -5.44 9.83 19.36
CA PRO A 248 -6.86 9.62 19.07
C PRO A 248 -7.18 9.62 17.57
N LYS A 249 -6.37 10.27 16.72
CA LYS A 249 -6.59 10.32 15.26
C LYS A 249 -5.90 9.19 14.52
N VAL A 250 -4.91 8.53 15.12
CA VAL A 250 -4.29 7.34 14.55
C VAL A 250 -5.24 6.16 14.67
N CYS A 251 -5.69 5.67 13.53
CA CYS A 251 -6.62 4.55 13.45
C CYS A 251 -6.07 3.30 14.14
N LYS A 252 -6.90 2.61 14.91
CA LYS A 252 -6.54 1.40 15.64
C LYS A 252 -6.51 0.17 14.73
N SER A 253 -5.85 0.32 13.61
CA SER A 253 -5.65 -0.70 12.58
C SER A 253 -4.20 -0.63 12.12
N ILE A 254 -3.48 -1.73 12.21
CA ILE A 254 -2.06 -1.79 11.92
C ILE A 254 -1.73 -2.98 11.01
N HIS A 255 -0.90 -2.74 10.02
CA HIS A 255 -0.34 -3.79 9.18
C HIS A 255 0.97 -4.30 9.79
N MET A 256 1.06 -5.59 10.10
CA MET A 256 2.25 -6.23 10.67
C MET A 256 2.70 -7.37 9.74
N PRO A 257 3.53 -7.10 8.71
CA PRO A 257 3.92 -8.10 7.71
C PRO A 257 4.83 -9.16 8.31
N LEU A 258 4.24 -10.30 8.71
CA LEU A 258 4.93 -11.45 9.32
C LEU A 258 5.85 -12.15 8.33
N GLN A 259 5.35 -12.43 7.13
CA GLN A 259 5.93 -13.18 6.01
C GLN A 259 5.93 -14.70 6.21
N SER A 260 6.33 -15.22 7.37
CA SER A 260 6.27 -16.64 7.75
C SER A 260 6.12 -16.78 9.27
N GLY A 261 5.41 -17.79 9.73
CA GLY A 261 5.30 -18.13 11.16
C GLY A 261 6.47 -18.98 11.69
N SER A 262 7.40 -19.40 10.82
CA SER A 262 8.58 -20.18 11.25
C SER A 262 9.78 -19.27 11.52
N SER A 263 10.38 -19.39 12.71
CA SER A 263 11.60 -18.68 13.05
C SER A 263 12.78 -19.05 12.14
N ALA A 264 12.83 -20.29 11.63
CA ALA A 264 13.84 -20.74 10.68
C ALA A 264 13.68 -20.04 9.33
N VAL A 265 12.47 -19.97 8.79
CA VAL A 265 12.17 -19.26 7.54
C VAL A 265 12.37 -17.76 7.70
N LEU A 266 11.95 -17.15 8.81
CA LEU A 266 12.18 -15.72 9.10
C LEU A 266 13.67 -15.37 9.12
N LYS A 267 14.52 -16.27 9.66
CA LYS A 267 15.98 -16.13 9.63
C LYS A 267 16.52 -16.18 8.20
N MET A 268 16.09 -17.14 7.38
CA MET A 268 16.43 -17.22 5.96
C MET A 268 15.94 -15.99 5.18
N MET A 269 14.76 -15.47 5.48
CA MET A 269 14.21 -14.24 4.92
C MET A 269 14.92 -12.96 5.41
N ARG A 270 15.84 -13.07 6.40
CA ARG A 270 16.53 -11.94 7.06
C ARG A 270 15.58 -10.92 7.68
N ARG A 271 14.54 -11.40 8.38
CA ARG A 271 13.54 -10.52 9.02
C ARG A 271 14.04 -9.88 10.32
N GLY A 272 15.04 -10.45 10.98
CA GLY A 272 15.64 -9.91 12.21
C GLY A 272 14.84 -10.15 13.48
N TYR A 273 13.77 -10.97 13.41
CA TYR A 273 12.96 -11.39 14.56
C TYR A 273 12.50 -12.84 14.42
N SER A 274 12.10 -13.45 15.54
CA SER A 274 11.54 -14.81 15.60
C SER A 274 10.00 -14.78 15.65
N LYS A 275 9.37 -15.97 15.54
CA LYS A 275 7.94 -16.20 15.76
C LYS A 275 7.51 -15.70 17.15
N GLU A 276 8.25 -16.05 18.18
CA GLU A 276 7.97 -15.74 19.57
C GLU A 276 8.03 -14.23 19.83
N TRP A 277 9.04 -13.57 19.27
CA TRP A 277 9.16 -12.13 19.33
C TRP A 277 7.96 -11.43 18.67
N PHE A 278 7.56 -11.89 17.48
CA PHE A 278 6.40 -11.33 16.78
C PHE A 278 5.10 -11.49 17.57
N LEU A 279 4.86 -12.69 18.11
CA LEU A 279 3.69 -12.97 18.97
C LEU A 279 3.68 -12.07 20.21
N ASN A 280 4.81 -11.90 20.87
CA ASN A 280 4.94 -10.98 22.01
C ASN A 280 4.58 -9.52 21.63
N ARG A 281 4.98 -9.03 20.45
CA ARG A 281 4.57 -7.69 20.00
C ARG A 281 3.08 -7.58 19.73
N VAL A 282 2.46 -8.61 19.18
CA VAL A 282 1.01 -8.69 19.00
C VAL A 282 0.27 -8.70 20.35
N GLU A 283 0.73 -9.47 21.31
CA GLU A 283 0.16 -9.51 22.65
C GLU A 283 0.26 -8.15 23.33
N ARG A 284 1.42 -7.51 23.28
CA ARG A 284 1.63 -6.16 23.84
C ARG A 284 0.69 -5.14 23.18
N LEU A 285 0.55 -5.19 21.85
CA LEU A 285 -0.36 -4.31 21.11
C LEU A 285 -1.82 -4.53 21.54
N LYS A 286 -2.28 -5.78 21.63
CA LYS A 286 -3.64 -6.12 22.07
C LYS A 286 -3.91 -5.73 23.53
N ALA A 287 -2.89 -5.77 24.40
CA ALA A 287 -3.00 -5.30 25.77
C ALA A 287 -3.19 -3.77 25.86
N LEU A 288 -2.59 -3.01 24.95
CA LEU A 288 -2.75 -1.55 24.88
C LEU A 288 -4.03 -1.11 24.14
N VAL A 289 -4.46 -1.89 23.13
CA VAL A 289 -5.63 -1.60 22.29
C VAL A 289 -6.41 -2.88 22.07
N SER A 290 -7.42 -3.13 22.89
CA SER A 290 -8.18 -4.40 22.92
C SER A 290 -8.86 -4.75 21.59
N GLU A 291 -9.37 -3.75 20.86
CA GLU A 291 -10.10 -3.94 19.58
C GLU A 291 -9.22 -3.58 18.36
N VAL A 292 -7.89 -3.72 18.47
CA VAL A 292 -7.00 -3.39 17.34
C VAL A 292 -7.22 -4.32 16.16
N GLY A 293 -7.39 -3.75 14.97
CA GLY A 293 -7.39 -4.49 13.72
C GLY A 293 -5.96 -4.78 13.27
N ILE A 294 -5.62 -6.05 13.03
CA ILE A 294 -4.27 -6.46 12.62
C ILE A 294 -4.34 -7.11 11.23
N SER A 295 -3.56 -6.58 10.30
CA SER A 295 -3.37 -7.19 8.98
C SER A 295 -1.94 -7.67 8.79
N THR A 296 -1.72 -8.63 7.89
CA THR A 296 -0.40 -9.21 7.64
C THR A 296 -0.21 -9.63 6.20
N ASP A 297 1.07 -9.82 5.81
CA ASP A 297 1.48 -10.54 4.61
C ASP A 297 2.07 -11.89 5.00
N ILE A 298 1.76 -12.94 4.23
CA ILE A 298 2.37 -14.28 4.37
C ILE A 298 2.79 -14.78 2.98
N ILE A 299 4.01 -15.31 2.91
CA ILE A 299 4.59 -15.96 1.75
C ILE A 299 4.73 -17.45 2.08
N VAL A 300 4.07 -18.30 1.31
CA VAL A 300 4.20 -19.77 1.39
C VAL A 300 5.12 -20.29 0.30
N GLY A 301 5.72 -21.46 0.52
CA GLY A 301 6.63 -22.06 -0.47
C GLY A 301 7.95 -21.30 -0.62
N PHE A 302 8.39 -20.61 0.42
CA PHE A 302 9.72 -20.01 0.43
C PHE A 302 10.79 -21.10 0.28
N PRO A 303 11.93 -20.86 -0.41
CA PRO A 303 12.99 -21.86 -0.55
C PRO A 303 13.35 -22.53 0.79
N ASN A 304 13.42 -23.85 0.80
CA ASN A 304 13.66 -24.70 1.98
C ASN A 304 12.55 -24.65 3.08
N GLU A 305 11.38 -24.10 2.81
CA GLU A 305 10.25 -24.17 3.76
C GLU A 305 9.78 -25.63 3.88
N SER A 306 9.92 -26.24 5.06
CA SER A 306 9.42 -27.57 5.37
C SER A 306 7.92 -27.57 5.71
N ASP A 307 7.31 -28.75 5.84
CA ASP A 307 5.92 -28.87 6.31
C ASP A 307 5.77 -28.35 7.74
N LYS A 308 6.77 -28.60 8.60
CA LYS A 308 6.79 -28.06 9.96
C LYS A 308 6.81 -26.54 9.98
N ASP A 309 7.58 -25.90 9.08
CA ASP A 309 7.62 -24.43 8.96
C ASP A 309 6.27 -23.85 8.55
N PHE A 310 5.57 -24.58 7.67
CA PHE A 310 4.21 -24.20 7.30
C PHE A 310 3.22 -24.39 8.45
N GLU A 311 3.31 -25.48 9.22
CA GLU A 311 2.47 -25.65 10.43
C GLU A 311 2.74 -24.55 11.48
N ASP A 312 3.98 -24.12 11.67
CA ASP A 312 4.30 -22.95 12.50
C ASP A 312 3.59 -21.68 12.00
N THR A 313 3.46 -21.52 10.69
CA THR A 313 2.72 -20.39 10.10
C THR A 313 1.21 -20.51 10.39
N MET A 314 0.64 -21.70 10.28
CA MET A 314 -0.75 -21.95 10.65
C MET A 314 -1.01 -21.71 12.14
N GLU A 315 -0.07 -22.09 13.02
CA GLU A 315 -0.16 -21.80 14.45
C GLU A 315 -0.23 -20.29 14.74
N VAL A 316 0.59 -19.47 14.06
CA VAL A 316 0.53 -18.00 14.22
C VAL A 316 -0.78 -17.45 13.71
N LEU A 317 -1.33 -17.97 12.60
CA LEU A 317 -2.64 -17.59 12.09
C LEU A 317 -3.73 -17.82 13.14
N GLU A 318 -3.74 -18.97 13.80
CA GLU A 318 -4.70 -19.31 14.86
C GLU A 318 -4.57 -18.40 16.09
N LYS A 319 -3.34 -18.13 16.54
CA LYS A 319 -3.09 -17.30 17.72
C LYS A 319 -3.43 -15.83 17.51
N VAL A 320 -3.05 -15.28 16.36
CA VAL A 320 -3.23 -13.85 16.09
C VAL A 320 -4.62 -13.55 15.57
N ARG A 321 -5.18 -14.39 14.68
CA ARG A 321 -6.50 -14.24 14.05
C ARG A 321 -6.61 -12.90 13.30
N PHE A 322 -5.77 -12.73 12.29
CA PHE A 322 -5.65 -11.49 11.53
C PHE A 322 -6.98 -11.04 10.91
N ASP A 323 -7.24 -9.72 10.91
CA ASP A 323 -8.43 -9.11 10.29
C ASP A 323 -8.30 -9.04 8.76
N THR A 324 -7.08 -8.99 8.24
CA THR A 324 -6.81 -9.07 6.81
C THR A 324 -5.50 -9.81 6.59
N LEU A 325 -5.52 -10.74 5.65
CA LEU A 325 -4.36 -11.54 5.26
C LEU A 325 -4.12 -11.39 3.77
N TYR A 326 -2.95 -10.90 3.41
CA TYR A 326 -2.44 -10.95 2.03
C TYR A 326 -1.48 -12.12 1.94
N SER A 327 -1.81 -13.12 1.14
CA SER A 327 -1.03 -14.35 1.03
C SER A 327 -0.60 -14.63 -0.40
N PHE A 328 0.64 -15.11 -0.54
CA PHE A 328 1.28 -15.30 -1.84
C PHE A 328 2.12 -16.57 -1.82
N ILE A 329 2.20 -17.25 -2.98
CA ILE A 329 3.27 -18.21 -3.22
C ILE A 329 4.55 -17.40 -3.48
N TYR A 330 5.66 -17.87 -2.93
CA TYR A 330 6.96 -17.27 -3.21
C TYR A 330 7.22 -17.21 -4.71
N SER A 331 7.62 -16.05 -5.19
CA SER A 331 8.02 -15.83 -6.58
C SER A 331 9.43 -15.22 -6.61
N PRO A 332 10.42 -15.90 -7.23
CA PRO A 332 11.79 -15.39 -7.29
C PRO A 332 11.84 -14.05 -8.01
N ARG A 333 12.61 -13.12 -7.47
CA ARG A 333 12.82 -11.80 -8.07
C ARG A 333 14.28 -11.64 -8.49
N PRO A 334 14.51 -10.98 -9.64
CA PRO A 334 15.89 -10.69 -10.05
C PRO A 334 16.58 -9.83 -8.99
N PHE A 335 17.91 -9.94 -8.91
CA PHE A 335 18.77 -9.21 -7.99
C PHE A 335 18.57 -9.53 -6.50
N THR A 336 17.62 -10.37 -6.12
CA THR A 336 17.41 -10.78 -4.73
C THR A 336 18.19 -12.05 -4.41
N GLU A 337 18.65 -12.15 -3.17
CA GLU A 337 19.43 -13.31 -2.73
C GLU A 337 18.64 -14.62 -2.85
N ALA A 338 17.41 -14.65 -2.31
CA ALA A 338 16.54 -15.82 -2.41
C ALA A 338 16.13 -16.14 -3.87
N GLY A 339 16.15 -15.15 -4.76
CA GLY A 339 15.91 -15.34 -6.18
C GLY A 339 16.95 -16.24 -6.86
N ALA A 340 18.19 -16.22 -6.36
CA ALA A 340 19.31 -17.02 -6.87
C ALA A 340 19.38 -18.44 -6.27
N TRP A 341 18.63 -18.74 -5.19
CA TRP A 341 18.67 -20.08 -4.58
C TRP A 341 18.05 -21.12 -5.49
N LYS A 342 18.64 -22.32 -5.51
CA LYS A 342 18.22 -23.42 -6.40
C LYS A 342 17.08 -24.25 -5.83
N GLU A 343 17.11 -24.48 -4.52
CA GLU A 343 16.11 -25.24 -3.79
C GLU A 343 14.76 -24.51 -3.87
N ARG A 344 13.73 -25.22 -4.35
CA ARG A 344 12.38 -24.69 -4.49
C ARG A 344 11.37 -25.68 -3.89
N VAL A 345 10.40 -25.16 -3.17
CA VAL A 345 9.22 -25.95 -2.83
C VAL A 345 8.41 -26.15 -4.10
N PRO A 346 7.99 -27.38 -4.41
CA PRO A 346 7.15 -27.66 -5.59
C PRO A 346 5.91 -26.78 -5.64
N LEU A 347 5.49 -26.38 -6.85
CA LEU A 347 4.35 -25.47 -7.02
C LEU A 347 3.06 -26.08 -6.48
N GLU A 348 2.86 -27.38 -6.64
CA GLU A 348 1.71 -28.13 -6.12
C GLU A 348 1.63 -28.03 -4.59
N VAL A 349 2.77 -28.24 -3.90
CA VAL A 349 2.86 -28.12 -2.43
C VAL A 349 2.57 -26.69 -2.00
N SER A 350 3.18 -25.70 -2.67
CA SER A 350 2.96 -24.29 -2.36
C SER A 350 1.50 -23.87 -2.59
N SER A 351 0.85 -24.40 -3.62
CA SER A 351 -0.56 -24.14 -3.93
C SER A 351 -1.49 -24.71 -2.86
N LEU A 352 -1.24 -25.95 -2.42
CA LEU A 352 -2.00 -26.59 -1.34
C LEU A 352 -1.83 -25.82 -0.02
N ARG A 353 -0.61 -25.38 0.30
CA ARG A 353 -0.34 -24.55 1.49
C ARG A 353 -1.08 -23.23 1.41
N LEU A 354 -1.08 -22.56 0.25
CA LEU A 354 -1.79 -21.30 0.06
C LEU A 354 -3.29 -21.48 0.23
N GLU A 355 -3.87 -22.50 -0.39
CA GLU A 355 -5.30 -22.82 -0.30
C GLU A 355 -5.71 -23.10 1.15
N ARG A 356 -4.97 -23.95 1.87
CA ARG A 356 -5.22 -24.26 3.29
C ARG A 356 -5.17 -23.00 4.15
N LEU A 357 -4.16 -22.15 3.96
CA LEU A 357 -4.00 -20.88 4.68
C LEU A 357 -5.20 -19.95 4.43
N GLN A 358 -5.60 -19.80 3.17
CA GLN A 358 -6.70 -18.93 2.78
C GLN A 358 -8.06 -19.42 3.28
N ASN A 359 -8.31 -20.72 3.19
CA ASN A 359 -9.55 -21.33 3.67
C ASN A 359 -9.69 -21.14 5.21
N ARG A 360 -8.62 -21.41 5.95
CA ARG A 360 -8.66 -21.22 7.41
C ARG A 360 -8.83 -19.74 7.79
N HIS A 361 -8.15 -18.83 7.10
CA HIS A 361 -8.34 -17.40 7.33
C HIS A 361 -9.78 -16.95 7.04
N LYS A 362 -10.40 -17.47 5.99
CA LYS A 362 -11.81 -17.18 5.67
C LYS A 362 -12.77 -17.64 6.79
N GLU A 363 -12.52 -18.81 7.38
CA GLU A 363 -13.28 -19.29 8.55
C GLU A 363 -13.09 -18.35 9.74
N ILE A 364 -11.84 -17.93 10.03
CA ILE A 364 -11.53 -16.96 11.09
C ILE A 364 -12.29 -15.64 10.88
N LEU A 365 -12.35 -15.14 9.65
CA LEU A 365 -13.12 -13.91 9.35
C LEU A 365 -14.61 -14.08 9.61
N GLU A 366 -15.18 -15.23 9.26
CA GLU A 366 -16.58 -15.54 9.55
C GLU A 366 -16.86 -15.65 11.04
N GLU A 367 -15.97 -16.31 11.80
CA GLU A 367 -16.04 -16.40 13.25
C GLU A 367 -15.96 -15.00 13.90
N LYS A 368 -15.04 -14.15 13.44
CA LYS A 368 -14.93 -12.76 13.92
C LYS A 368 -16.14 -11.92 13.57
N ALA A 369 -16.69 -12.06 12.36
CA ALA A 369 -17.86 -11.30 11.93
C ALA A 369 -19.09 -11.59 12.80
N LYS A 370 -19.27 -12.85 13.24
CA LYS A 370 -20.33 -13.23 14.21
C LYS A 370 -20.19 -12.47 15.52
N LEU A 371 -18.97 -12.29 16.02
CA LEU A 371 -18.68 -11.59 17.28
C LEU A 371 -18.84 -10.06 17.17
N GLU A 372 -18.95 -9.52 15.97
CA GLU A 372 -19.16 -8.08 15.75
C GLU A 372 -20.66 -7.68 15.85
N VAL A 373 -21.60 -8.60 15.68
CA VAL A 373 -23.04 -8.30 15.76
C VAL A 373 -23.37 -7.74 17.14
N GLY A 374 -24.08 -6.62 17.16
CA GLY A 374 -24.42 -5.84 18.36
C GLY A 374 -23.37 -4.82 18.78
N LYS A 375 -22.15 -4.87 18.21
CA LYS A 375 -21.14 -3.86 18.51
C LYS A 375 -21.37 -2.56 17.76
N THR A 376 -20.90 -1.48 18.35
CA THR A 376 -20.97 -0.14 17.78
C THR A 376 -19.61 0.27 17.21
N HIS A 377 -19.65 0.86 16.00
CA HIS A 377 -18.48 1.42 15.33
C HIS A 377 -18.73 2.84 14.87
N VAL A 378 -17.67 3.63 14.75
CA VAL A 378 -17.67 4.91 14.04
C VAL A 378 -17.11 4.67 12.64
N VAL A 379 -17.93 4.91 11.61
CA VAL A 379 -17.59 4.70 10.20
C VAL A 379 -17.33 6.03 9.52
N LEU A 380 -16.21 6.15 8.83
CA LEU A 380 -15.98 7.24 7.88
C LEU A 380 -16.71 6.88 6.58
N VAL A 381 -17.68 7.68 6.17
CA VAL A 381 -18.43 7.48 4.93
C VAL A 381 -17.49 7.66 3.75
N GLU A 382 -17.26 6.60 2.97
CA GLU A 382 -16.44 6.64 1.76
C GLU A 382 -17.30 6.82 0.51
N ASN A 383 -18.34 6.00 0.37
CA ASN A 383 -19.25 6.04 -0.77
C ASN A 383 -20.72 5.96 -0.33
N ARG A 384 -21.59 6.60 -1.12
CA ARG A 384 -23.02 6.37 -1.04
C ARG A 384 -23.39 5.10 -1.79
N ARG A 385 -24.45 4.44 -1.32
CA ARG A 385 -25.05 3.30 -2.00
C ARG A 385 -26.41 3.74 -2.54
N GLU A 386 -26.58 3.62 -3.84
CA GLU A 386 -27.81 3.98 -4.53
C GLU A 386 -28.34 2.77 -5.30
N MET A 387 -29.63 2.56 -5.31
CA MET A 387 -30.33 1.56 -6.07
C MET A 387 -31.57 2.19 -6.72
N ASP A 388 -31.71 2.07 -8.04
CA ASP A 388 -32.81 2.67 -8.82
C ASP A 388 -33.01 4.18 -8.59
N GLY A 389 -31.88 4.91 -8.38
CA GLY A 389 -31.88 6.35 -8.12
C GLY A 389 -32.24 6.76 -6.69
N GLN A 390 -32.52 5.80 -5.81
CA GLN A 390 -32.77 6.03 -4.40
C GLN A 390 -31.57 5.69 -3.53
N ILE A 391 -31.36 6.50 -2.48
CA ILE A 391 -30.30 6.21 -1.49
C ILE A 391 -30.78 5.05 -0.62
N VAL A 392 -29.98 3.96 -0.62
CA VAL A 392 -30.22 2.77 0.22
C VAL A 392 -29.20 2.67 1.36
N GLY A 393 -28.26 3.60 1.45
CA GLY A 393 -27.28 3.64 2.51
C GLY A 393 -25.93 4.22 2.09
N PHE A 394 -24.91 3.81 2.80
CA PHE A 394 -23.51 4.17 2.53
C PHE A 394 -22.58 3.02 2.91
N GLU A 395 -21.32 3.15 2.53
CA GLU A 395 -20.28 2.24 2.92
C GLU A 395 -19.02 3.01 3.35
N GLY A 396 -18.23 2.38 4.20
CA GLY A 396 -16.98 3.00 4.68
C GLY A 396 -16.25 2.12 5.67
N ARG A 397 -15.22 2.67 6.29
CA ARG A 397 -14.36 1.94 7.24
C ARG A 397 -14.43 2.51 8.65
N SER A 398 -14.40 1.57 9.63
CA SER A 398 -14.15 1.92 11.02
C SER A 398 -12.67 2.32 11.22
N ASP A 399 -12.34 2.88 12.38
CA ASP A 399 -10.96 3.14 12.81
C ASP A 399 -10.13 1.85 12.90
N THR A 400 -10.75 0.72 13.29
CA THR A 400 -10.11 -0.61 13.33
C THR A 400 -9.94 -1.26 11.94
N GLY A 401 -10.32 -0.56 10.86
CA GLY A 401 -10.12 -0.99 9.47
C GLY A 401 -11.21 -1.91 8.91
N LYS A 402 -12.27 -2.18 9.67
CA LYS A 402 -13.39 -3.00 9.19
C LYS A 402 -14.19 -2.26 8.13
N PHE A 403 -14.45 -2.89 7.01
CA PHE A 403 -15.34 -2.37 5.98
C PHE A 403 -16.78 -2.70 6.36
N ILE A 404 -17.64 -1.68 6.41
CA ILE A 404 -19.02 -1.77 6.91
C ILE A 404 -19.95 -1.18 5.87
N GLU A 405 -20.99 -1.96 5.51
CA GLU A 405 -22.11 -1.52 4.70
C GLU A 405 -23.23 -1.09 5.63
N VAL A 406 -23.73 0.12 5.47
CA VAL A 406 -24.79 0.69 6.32
C VAL A 406 -26.06 0.88 5.51
N THR A 407 -27.15 0.32 6.00
CA THR A 407 -28.48 0.53 5.41
C THR A 407 -29.15 1.70 6.11
N CYS A 408 -29.54 2.73 5.34
CA CYS A 408 -30.31 3.87 5.82
C CYS A 408 -30.93 4.62 4.65
N GLU A 409 -32.06 5.29 4.88
CA GLU A 409 -32.71 6.18 3.91
C GLU A 409 -32.16 7.61 4.00
N GLU A 410 -31.48 7.93 5.08
CA GLU A 410 -30.86 9.24 5.29
C GLU A 410 -29.66 9.45 4.38
N LYS A 411 -29.61 10.60 3.74
CA LYS A 411 -28.49 11.03 2.93
C LYS A 411 -27.30 11.37 3.84
N ARG A 412 -26.24 10.59 3.72
CA ARG A 412 -24.94 10.89 4.35
C ARG A 412 -23.91 11.28 3.29
N ASN A 413 -23.06 12.23 3.63
CA ASN A 413 -22.06 12.71 2.69
C ASN A 413 -20.72 11.98 2.90
N PRO A 414 -19.97 11.67 1.84
CA PRO A 414 -18.60 11.22 1.99
C PRO A 414 -17.79 12.17 2.88
N GLY A 415 -17.02 11.61 3.81
CA GLY A 415 -16.25 12.37 4.81
C GLY A 415 -16.94 12.56 6.17
N GLU A 416 -18.24 12.24 6.29
CA GLU A 416 -18.89 12.22 7.60
C GLU A 416 -18.45 11.03 8.44
N LEU A 417 -18.36 11.23 9.76
CA LEU A 417 -18.16 10.17 10.74
C LEU A 417 -19.51 9.80 11.34
N VAL A 418 -19.95 8.57 11.12
CA VAL A 418 -21.29 8.10 11.54
C VAL A 418 -21.16 6.94 12.51
N LYS A 419 -21.86 7.03 13.65
CA LYS A 419 -21.94 5.95 14.64
C LYS A 419 -22.98 4.94 14.18
N VAL A 420 -22.59 3.68 14.06
CA VAL A 420 -23.43 2.58 13.55
C VAL A 420 -23.37 1.38 14.47
N GLU A 421 -24.42 0.57 14.47
CA GLU A 421 -24.45 -0.72 15.16
C GLU A 421 -24.50 -1.85 14.14
N ILE A 422 -23.65 -2.87 14.32
CA ILE A 422 -23.63 -4.04 13.44
C ILE A 422 -24.87 -4.88 13.73
N ILE A 423 -25.73 -5.03 12.73
CA ILE A 423 -27.00 -5.78 12.84
C ILE A 423 -26.87 -7.19 12.28
N SER A 424 -25.98 -7.41 11.32
CA SER A 424 -25.76 -8.72 10.70
C SER A 424 -24.42 -8.79 9.98
N HIS A 425 -24.12 -9.96 9.44
CA HIS A 425 -22.97 -10.17 8.54
C HIS A 425 -23.35 -11.12 7.41
N SER A 426 -22.65 -11.02 6.30
CA SER A 426 -22.79 -11.95 5.16
C SER A 426 -21.44 -12.20 4.53
N LYS A 427 -20.98 -13.47 4.54
CA LYS A 427 -19.68 -13.86 3.99
C LYS A 427 -18.51 -13.01 4.50
N GLY A 428 -18.49 -12.75 5.82
CA GLY A 428 -17.47 -11.92 6.49
C GLY A 428 -17.62 -10.41 6.29
N ARG A 429 -18.62 -9.92 5.54
CA ARG A 429 -18.95 -8.49 5.43
C ARG A 429 -19.90 -8.09 6.55
N LEU A 430 -19.65 -6.94 7.14
CA LEU A 430 -20.47 -6.40 8.22
C LEU A 430 -21.57 -5.49 7.66
N ILE A 431 -22.78 -5.70 8.12
CA ILE A 431 -23.95 -4.90 7.78
C ILE A 431 -24.42 -4.19 9.03
N ALA A 432 -24.65 -2.89 8.94
CA ALA A 432 -25.01 -2.05 10.08
C ALA A 432 -26.21 -1.16 9.80
N ALA A 433 -26.79 -0.66 10.86
CA ALA A 433 -27.75 0.43 10.86
C ALA A 433 -27.19 1.64 11.62
N ILE A 434 -27.70 2.84 11.33
CA ILE A 434 -27.35 4.03 12.10
C ILE A 434 -27.87 3.81 13.53
N LYS A 435 -26.97 4.00 14.50
CA LYS A 435 -27.41 3.96 15.91
C LYS A 435 -28.10 5.28 16.23
N GLY A 436 -29.40 5.20 16.55
CA GLY A 436 -30.12 6.34 17.09
C GLY A 436 -29.43 6.92 18.33
N ASN A 437 -29.51 8.23 18.50
CA ASN A 437 -28.98 8.94 19.67
C ASN A 437 -29.66 8.49 20.95
#